data_b2d06c19e470c65598abad662bfbcf7e
#
_entry.id   b2d06c19e470c65598abad662bfbcf7e
#
_cell.length_a   1.000
_cell.length_b   1.000
_cell.length_c   1.000
_cell.angle_alpha   90.00
_cell.angle_beta   90.00
_cell.angle_gamma   90.00
#
_symmetry.space_group_name_H-M   'P 1'
#
loop_
_entity.id
_entity.type
_entity.pdbx_description
1 polymer ?
#
loop_
_entity_poly.entity_id
_entity_poly.type
_entity_poly.pdbx_seq_one_letter_code
_entity_poly.pdbx_strand_id
1 'polypeptide(L)'
;MRMTRLPGIHHDANCVVVQGEASVVLIDAGTSWYQALQVERILGLLDEAVQPEHLLLTSRRYPFSGAAAHFVERWPSLRVHVGEAGVAALETGDFFSTWANRYDSDMPAVRAEPVADMDMIALGDGGVQAIALPGHAPEGLGFLVEDRSTVVVGAALPRADLPARLDLPGASLLDHVASLTRLLSLDLEAVVPMRGPAIRGAQHVREVLTRHVEHFQSVLEDEGRKPRGWARPAPSALWLTPRDPWPLEEREQPSA
;
A
#
# COMPACT_ATOMS: atom_id res chain seq x y z
N MET A 1 -18.01 5.87 13.18
CA MET A 1 -17.18 5.25 12.11
C MET A 1 -16.48 3.97 12.60
N ARG A 2 -16.40 2.90 11.79
CA ARG A 2 -15.76 1.61 12.14
C ARG A 2 -14.73 1.22 11.10
N MET A 3 -13.49 0.96 11.53
CA MET A 3 -12.42 0.50 10.65
C MET A 3 -12.04 -0.94 10.96
N THR A 4 -12.00 -1.79 9.94
CA THR A 4 -11.63 -3.20 10.05
C THR A 4 -10.54 -3.53 9.04
N ARG A 5 -9.40 -4.04 9.51
CA ARG A 5 -8.32 -4.54 8.66
C ARG A 5 -8.55 -6.02 8.35
N LEU A 6 -8.61 -6.37 7.10
CA LEU A 6 -8.54 -7.74 6.58
C LEU A 6 -7.09 -8.05 6.22
N PRO A 7 -6.44 -9.00 6.89
CA PRO A 7 -5.06 -9.36 6.59
C PRO A 7 -4.90 -9.80 5.14
N GLY A 8 -3.85 -9.31 4.47
CA GLY A 8 -3.49 -9.77 3.13
C GLY A 8 -3.20 -11.28 3.12
N ILE A 9 -3.56 -11.93 2.03
CA ILE A 9 -3.35 -13.37 1.81
C ILE A 9 -2.13 -13.51 0.88
N HIS A 10 -1.13 -14.26 1.30
CA HIS A 10 0.14 -14.43 0.57
C HIS A 10 0.76 -13.08 0.16
N HIS A 11 0.62 -12.69 -1.11
CA HIS A 11 1.21 -11.47 -1.68
C HIS A 11 0.27 -10.26 -1.65
N ASP A 12 -0.99 -10.43 -1.23
CA ASP A 12 -1.93 -9.33 -1.13
C ASP A 12 -1.48 -8.28 -0.12
N ALA A 13 -1.78 -7.03 -0.42
CA ALA A 13 -1.82 -6.01 0.60
C ALA A 13 -2.94 -6.28 1.62
N ASN A 14 -2.82 -5.70 2.81
CA ASN A 14 -3.97 -5.62 3.71
C ASN A 14 -5.09 -4.85 3.01
N CYS A 15 -6.32 -5.36 3.05
CA CYS A 15 -7.50 -4.60 2.69
C CYS A 15 -8.11 -4.00 3.96
N VAL A 16 -8.51 -2.74 3.89
CA VAL A 16 -9.15 -2.08 5.03
C VAL A 16 -10.56 -1.66 4.64
N VAL A 17 -11.53 -2.02 5.47
CA VAL A 17 -12.93 -1.62 5.32
C VAL A 17 -13.20 -0.52 6.33
N VAL A 18 -13.62 0.65 5.86
CA VAL A 18 -14.03 1.78 6.69
C VAL A 18 -15.52 2.03 6.48
N GLN A 19 -16.30 1.81 7.53
CA GLN A 19 -17.75 1.98 7.52
C GLN A 19 -18.09 3.25 8.28
N GLY A 20 -18.67 4.22 7.61
CA GLY A 20 -19.33 5.36 8.22
C GLY A 20 -20.85 5.23 8.22
N GLU A 21 -21.53 6.27 8.67
CA GLU A 21 -23.00 6.28 8.71
C GLU A 21 -23.62 6.38 7.32
N ALA A 22 -22.97 7.05 6.37
CA ALA A 22 -23.51 7.32 5.05
C ALA A 22 -22.90 6.45 3.95
N SER A 23 -21.66 5.98 4.09
CA SER A 23 -20.92 5.29 3.03
C SER A 23 -19.90 4.31 3.58
N VAL A 24 -19.47 3.37 2.73
CA VAL A 24 -18.42 2.40 3.00
C VAL A 24 -17.27 2.56 1.99
N VAL A 25 -16.07 2.65 2.51
CA VAL A 25 -14.83 2.71 1.75
C VAL A 25 -14.02 1.43 1.93
N LEU A 26 -13.48 0.93 0.84
CA LEU A 26 -12.44 -0.09 0.82
C LEU A 26 -11.10 0.57 0.54
N ILE A 27 -10.04 0.15 1.20
CA ILE A 27 -8.67 0.57 0.90
C ILE A 27 -7.86 -0.66 0.53
N ASP A 28 -7.35 -0.68 -0.69
CA ASP A 28 -6.67 -1.78 -1.38
C ASP A 28 -7.53 -3.03 -1.59
N ALA A 29 -7.32 -3.69 -2.72
CA ALA A 29 -8.12 -4.83 -3.16
C ALA A 29 -7.41 -6.19 -3.04
N GLY A 30 -6.07 -6.18 -3.00
CA GLY A 30 -5.27 -7.41 -3.13
C GLY A 30 -5.04 -7.83 -4.57
N THR A 31 -4.53 -9.04 -4.76
CA THR A 31 -4.33 -9.68 -6.07
C THR A 31 -5.64 -10.30 -6.60
N SER A 32 -5.71 -10.58 -7.88
CA SER A 32 -6.84 -11.34 -8.44
C SER A 32 -6.89 -12.80 -7.98
N TRP A 33 -5.81 -13.34 -7.44
CA TRP A 33 -5.74 -14.74 -7.01
C TRP A 33 -6.73 -15.09 -5.90
N TYR A 34 -7.03 -14.14 -5.01
CA TYR A 34 -7.90 -14.34 -3.85
C TYR A 34 -9.12 -13.43 -3.88
N GLN A 35 -9.45 -12.87 -5.05
CA GLN A 35 -10.52 -11.88 -5.21
C GLN A 35 -11.88 -12.35 -4.68
N ALA A 36 -12.27 -13.60 -4.96
CA ALA A 36 -13.55 -14.15 -4.47
C ALA A 36 -13.58 -14.27 -2.95
N LEU A 37 -12.49 -14.81 -2.35
CA LEU A 37 -12.37 -14.91 -0.90
C LEU A 37 -12.34 -13.53 -0.25
N GLN A 38 -11.72 -12.55 -0.89
CA GLN A 38 -11.67 -11.19 -0.37
C GLN A 38 -13.09 -10.55 -0.38
N VAL A 39 -13.87 -10.78 -1.44
CA VAL A 39 -15.28 -10.35 -1.49
C VAL A 39 -16.09 -11.01 -0.36
N GLU A 40 -15.96 -12.32 -0.15
CA GLU A 40 -16.64 -13.02 0.95
C GLU A 40 -16.29 -12.43 2.32
N ARG A 41 -15.02 -12.13 2.56
CA ARG A 41 -14.55 -11.52 3.81
C ARG A 41 -15.12 -10.12 4.02
N ILE A 42 -15.24 -9.32 2.95
CA ILE A 42 -15.85 -7.99 3.00
C ILE A 42 -17.35 -8.12 3.30
N LEU A 43 -18.06 -8.99 2.57
CA LEU A 43 -19.49 -9.25 2.80
C LEU A 43 -19.78 -9.73 4.23
N GLY A 44 -18.88 -10.50 4.82
CA GLY A 44 -19.01 -10.92 6.22
C GLY A 44 -18.88 -9.79 7.26
N LEU A 45 -18.48 -8.59 6.84
CA LEU A 45 -18.39 -7.40 7.70
C LEU A 45 -19.55 -6.42 7.50
N LEU A 46 -20.24 -6.51 6.37
CA LEU A 46 -21.29 -5.58 5.97
C LEU A 46 -22.67 -6.20 6.21
N ASP A 47 -23.65 -5.36 6.52
CA ASP A 47 -25.04 -5.76 6.50
C ASP A 47 -25.51 -6.02 5.06
N GLU A 48 -26.48 -6.91 4.84
CA GLU A 48 -26.91 -7.37 3.51
C GLU A 48 -27.28 -6.23 2.53
N ALA A 49 -27.82 -5.12 3.04
CA ALA A 49 -28.22 -3.97 2.22
C ALA A 49 -27.10 -2.98 1.95
N VAL A 50 -25.94 -3.12 2.63
CA VAL A 50 -24.83 -2.17 2.55
C VAL A 50 -23.83 -2.62 1.50
N GLN A 51 -23.46 -1.70 0.61
CA GLN A 51 -22.44 -1.94 -0.40
C GLN A 51 -21.31 -0.89 -0.30
N PRO A 52 -20.07 -1.25 -0.60
CA PRO A 52 -19.01 -0.27 -0.68
C PRO A 52 -19.23 0.64 -1.90
N GLU A 53 -18.93 1.93 -1.72
CA GLU A 53 -19.10 2.95 -2.75
C GLU A 53 -17.76 3.41 -3.32
N HIS A 54 -16.69 3.26 -2.56
CA HIS A 54 -15.36 3.69 -2.94
C HIS A 54 -14.33 2.59 -2.67
N LEU A 55 -13.45 2.38 -3.66
CA LEU A 55 -12.20 1.62 -3.52
C LEU A 55 -11.05 2.59 -3.68
N LEU A 56 -10.31 2.84 -2.63
CA LEU A 56 -9.13 3.70 -2.61
C LEU A 56 -7.88 2.84 -2.72
N LEU A 57 -7.06 3.05 -3.74
CA LEU A 57 -5.84 2.28 -3.95
C LEU A 57 -4.63 3.07 -3.49
N THR A 58 -3.85 2.49 -2.58
CA THR A 58 -2.58 3.08 -2.14
C THR A 58 -1.52 3.06 -3.24
N SER A 59 -1.66 2.16 -4.22
CA SER A 59 -0.80 2.07 -5.40
C SER A 59 -1.50 1.32 -6.53
N ARG A 60 -1.12 1.62 -7.79
CA ARG A 60 -1.53 0.83 -8.96
C ARG A 60 -0.91 -0.57 -9.00
N ARG A 61 0.08 -0.87 -8.16
CA ARG A 61 0.78 -2.15 -8.18
C ARG A 61 -0.16 -3.31 -7.85
N TYR A 62 0.07 -4.45 -8.54
CA TYR A 62 -0.79 -5.62 -8.51
C TYR A 62 -1.18 -6.13 -7.11
N PRO A 63 -0.30 -6.15 -6.09
CA PRO A 63 -0.70 -6.56 -4.74
C PRO A 63 -1.77 -5.68 -4.08
N PHE A 64 -2.02 -4.48 -4.61
CA PHE A 64 -2.99 -3.51 -4.10
C PHE A 64 -4.24 -3.43 -4.98
N SER A 65 -4.07 -3.60 -6.29
CA SER A 65 -5.09 -3.27 -7.30
C SER A 65 -5.60 -4.46 -8.11
N GLY A 66 -4.94 -5.62 -8.04
CA GLY A 66 -5.22 -6.76 -8.93
C GLY A 66 -6.66 -7.27 -8.88
N ALA A 67 -7.36 -7.14 -7.75
CA ALA A 67 -8.76 -7.53 -7.62
C ALA A 67 -9.77 -6.40 -7.91
N ALA A 68 -9.31 -5.19 -8.27
CA ALA A 68 -10.19 -4.02 -8.41
C ALA A 68 -11.29 -4.23 -9.46
N ALA A 69 -10.98 -4.81 -10.62
CA ALA A 69 -11.96 -5.09 -11.66
C ALA A 69 -13.05 -6.06 -11.17
N HIS A 70 -12.67 -7.11 -10.45
CA HIS A 70 -13.63 -8.05 -9.85
C HIS A 70 -14.51 -7.39 -8.79
N PHE A 71 -13.98 -6.44 -8.02
CA PHE A 71 -14.78 -5.68 -7.07
C PHE A 71 -15.83 -4.81 -7.77
N VAL A 72 -15.48 -4.17 -8.90
CA VAL A 72 -16.43 -3.40 -9.71
C VAL A 72 -17.49 -4.31 -10.35
N GLU A 73 -17.12 -5.51 -10.80
CA GLU A 73 -18.09 -6.51 -11.28
C GLU A 73 -19.08 -6.91 -10.16
N ARG A 74 -18.60 -7.07 -8.94
CA ARG A 74 -19.42 -7.45 -7.80
C ARG A 74 -20.28 -6.30 -7.29
N TRP A 75 -19.76 -5.06 -7.33
CA TRP A 75 -20.44 -3.83 -6.91
C TRP A 75 -20.37 -2.78 -8.03
N PRO A 76 -21.33 -2.77 -8.96
CA PRO A 76 -21.25 -1.90 -10.17
C PRO A 76 -21.27 -0.40 -9.88
N SER A 77 -21.69 0.02 -8.68
CA SER A 77 -21.64 1.43 -8.23
C SER A 77 -20.31 1.81 -7.60
N LEU A 78 -19.39 0.86 -7.39
CA LEU A 78 -18.11 1.09 -6.76
C LEU A 78 -17.21 1.98 -7.66
N ARG A 79 -16.74 3.09 -7.13
CA ARG A 79 -15.79 3.97 -7.79
C ARG A 79 -14.38 3.64 -7.32
N VAL A 80 -13.48 3.43 -8.27
CA VAL A 80 -12.07 3.13 -7.98
C VAL A 80 -11.27 4.41 -8.04
N HIS A 81 -10.45 4.66 -7.03
CA HIS A 81 -9.62 5.86 -6.91
C HIS A 81 -8.15 5.49 -6.75
N VAL A 82 -7.28 6.23 -7.41
CA VAL A 82 -5.83 6.06 -7.33
C VAL A 82 -5.14 7.41 -7.55
N GLY A 83 -3.90 7.58 -7.11
CA GLY A 83 -3.13 8.79 -7.47
C GLY A 83 -3.02 8.95 -9.00
N GLU A 84 -3.06 10.19 -9.48
CA GLU A 84 -3.13 10.57 -10.91
C GLU A 84 -2.22 9.73 -11.81
N ALA A 85 -0.94 9.56 -11.43
CA ALA A 85 0.03 8.81 -12.23
C ALA A 85 -0.28 7.29 -12.33
N GLY A 86 -1.28 6.79 -11.60
CA GLY A 86 -1.74 5.40 -11.63
C GLY A 86 -2.93 5.15 -12.56
N VAL A 87 -3.70 6.19 -12.90
CA VAL A 87 -4.98 6.09 -13.61
C VAL A 87 -4.82 5.36 -14.94
N ALA A 88 -3.95 5.85 -15.82
CA ALA A 88 -3.78 5.27 -17.15
C ALA A 88 -3.37 3.80 -17.13
N ALA A 89 -2.57 3.39 -16.15
CA ALA A 89 -2.14 2.00 -16.00
C ALA A 89 -3.30 1.06 -15.64
N LEU A 90 -4.23 1.52 -14.80
CA LEU A 90 -5.42 0.76 -14.43
C LEU A 90 -6.44 0.70 -15.56
N GLU A 91 -6.67 1.83 -16.25
CA GLU A 91 -7.63 1.89 -17.35
C GLU A 91 -7.20 1.10 -18.58
N THR A 92 -5.91 0.97 -18.83
CA THR A 92 -5.37 0.16 -19.94
C THR A 92 -5.07 -1.29 -19.57
N GLY A 93 -5.14 -1.64 -18.28
CA GLY A 93 -4.72 -2.94 -17.80
C GLY A 93 -3.23 -3.21 -18.06
N ASP A 94 -2.39 -2.17 -17.90
CA ASP A 94 -0.95 -2.27 -18.14
C ASP A 94 -0.28 -3.18 -17.13
N PHE A 95 -0.09 -4.43 -17.51
CA PHE A 95 0.45 -5.44 -16.61
C PHE A 95 1.95 -5.28 -16.33
N PHE A 96 2.67 -4.47 -17.11
CA PHE A 96 4.08 -4.15 -16.82
C PHE A 96 4.22 -3.07 -15.75
N SER A 97 3.51 -1.94 -15.90
CA SER A 97 3.60 -0.85 -14.94
C SER A 97 2.91 -1.18 -13.61
N THR A 98 1.91 -2.05 -13.61
CA THR A 98 1.29 -2.62 -12.41
C THR A 98 2.09 -3.77 -11.80
N TRP A 99 3.06 -4.31 -12.54
CA TRP A 99 3.85 -5.47 -12.14
C TRP A 99 3.08 -6.79 -12.05
N ALA A 100 1.91 -6.90 -12.63
CA ALA A 100 1.15 -8.14 -12.70
C ALA A 100 1.96 -9.26 -13.40
N ASN A 101 2.78 -8.89 -14.40
CA ASN A 101 3.71 -9.81 -15.08
C ASN A 101 4.72 -10.49 -14.13
N ARG A 102 5.00 -9.92 -12.97
CA ARG A 102 5.89 -10.51 -11.96
C ARG A 102 5.18 -11.52 -11.07
N TYR A 103 3.86 -11.57 -11.18
CA TYR A 103 2.99 -12.50 -10.49
C TYR A 103 2.39 -13.54 -11.45
N ASP A 104 2.91 -13.63 -12.69
CA ASP A 104 2.37 -14.48 -13.75
C ASP A 104 0.84 -14.30 -13.87
N SER A 105 0.41 -13.07 -13.91
CA SER A 105 -1.00 -12.70 -13.84
C SER A 105 -1.32 -11.56 -14.80
N ASP A 106 -2.54 -11.56 -15.30
CA ASP A 106 -3.07 -10.42 -16.04
C ASP A 106 -3.46 -9.28 -15.10
N MET A 107 -3.56 -8.09 -15.67
CA MET A 107 -4.12 -6.92 -14.99
C MET A 107 -5.40 -6.51 -15.73
N PRO A 108 -6.58 -6.95 -15.28
CA PRO A 108 -7.83 -6.54 -15.91
C PRO A 108 -8.01 -5.03 -15.83
N ALA A 109 -8.37 -4.41 -16.97
CA ALA A 109 -8.61 -2.98 -17.02
C ALA A 109 -9.79 -2.58 -16.13
N VAL A 110 -9.65 -1.48 -15.42
CA VAL A 110 -10.71 -0.91 -14.59
C VAL A 110 -10.68 0.62 -14.68
N ARG A 111 -11.85 1.23 -14.86
CA ARG A 111 -11.95 2.69 -14.82
C ARG A 111 -11.55 3.19 -13.44
N ALA A 112 -10.68 4.18 -13.39
CA ALA A 112 -10.21 4.79 -12.17
C ALA A 112 -10.33 6.32 -12.21
N GLU A 113 -10.63 6.90 -11.08
CA GLU A 113 -10.69 8.35 -10.88
C GLU A 113 -9.43 8.80 -10.13
N PRO A 114 -8.82 9.92 -10.52
CA PRO A 114 -7.68 10.44 -9.78
C PRO A 114 -8.11 10.94 -8.41
N VAL A 115 -7.25 10.74 -7.41
CA VAL A 115 -7.37 11.37 -6.10
C VAL A 115 -6.07 12.07 -5.78
N ALA A 116 -6.18 13.31 -5.33
CA ALA A 116 -5.05 14.17 -5.00
C ALA A 116 -4.73 14.15 -3.51
N ASP A 117 -3.55 14.68 -3.17
CA ASP A 117 -3.16 14.94 -1.79
C ASP A 117 -4.19 15.84 -1.10
N MET A 118 -4.55 15.50 0.13
CA MET A 118 -5.53 16.19 0.97
C MET A 118 -7.00 16.04 0.53
N ASP A 119 -7.30 15.35 -0.56
CA ASP A 119 -8.69 15.02 -0.91
C ASP A 119 -9.37 14.21 0.19
N MET A 120 -10.66 14.50 0.42
CA MET A 120 -11.45 13.88 1.48
C MET A 120 -12.64 13.11 0.90
N ILE A 121 -12.77 11.86 1.30
CA ILE A 121 -13.98 11.05 1.06
C ILE A 121 -14.81 11.06 2.34
N ALA A 122 -15.94 11.73 2.31
CA ALA A 122 -16.83 11.84 3.47
C ALA A 122 -17.64 10.54 3.69
N LEU A 123 -17.80 10.14 4.94
CA LEU A 123 -18.51 8.92 5.34
C LEU A 123 -19.75 9.19 6.21
N GLY A 124 -20.12 10.46 6.41
CA GLY A 124 -21.25 10.90 7.21
C GLY A 124 -20.87 11.30 8.62
N ASP A 125 -20.24 10.41 9.36
CA ASP A 125 -19.76 10.60 10.74
C ASP A 125 -18.23 10.77 10.82
N GLY A 126 -17.60 11.14 9.72
CA GLY A 126 -16.16 11.33 9.54
C GLY A 126 -15.75 11.14 8.08
N GLY A 127 -14.50 10.82 7.82
CA GLY A 127 -14.00 10.65 6.47
C GLY A 127 -12.66 9.93 6.37
N VAL A 128 -12.21 9.77 5.13
CA VAL A 128 -10.89 9.25 4.78
C VAL A 128 -10.18 10.28 3.93
N GLN A 129 -9.05 10.77 4.41
CA GLN A 129 -8.24 11.77 3.71
C GLN A 129 -7.07 11.12 3.00
N ALA A 130 -6.88 11.45 1.73
CA ALA A 130 -5.72 11.03 0.96
C ALA A 130 -4.47 11.81 1.39
N ILE A 131 -3.34 11.12 1.50
CA ILE A 131 -2.02 11.70 1.77
C ILE A 131 -1.06 11.19 0.71
N ALA A 132 -0.41 12.09 -0.05
CA ALA A 132 0.60 11.70 -1.02
C ALA A 132 1.82 11.10 -0.31
N LEU A 133 2.17 9.88 -0.69
CA LEU A 133 3.33 9.12 -0.20
C LEU A 133 4.10 8.52 -1.39
N PRO A 134 4.61 9.33 -2.32
CA PRO A 134 5.41 8.84 -3.43
C PRO A 134 6.71 8.20 -2.92
N GLY A 135 7.33 7.40 -3.77
CA GLY A 135 8.63 6.76 -3.48
C GLY A 135 8.68 5.33 -3.98
N HIS A 136 7.86 4.42 -3.46
CA HIS A 136 7.72 3.08 -4.02
C HIS A 136 7.08 3.11 -5.43
N ALA A 137 6.17 4.02 -5.64
CA ALA A 137 5.57 4.36 -6.92
C ALA A 137 5.22 5.86 -6.94
N PRO A 138 5.20 6.52 -8.11
CA PRO A 138 4.96 7.96 -8.19
C PRO A 138 3.54 8.35 -7.74
N GLU A 139 2.55 7.48 -7.91
CA GLU A 139 1.16 7.65 -7.47
C GLU A 139 0.92 7.24 -6.02
N GLY A 140 1.95 6.87 -5.27
CA GLY A 140 1.83 6.35 -3.91
C GLY A 140 0.98 7.23 -3.01
N LEU A 141 -0.03 6.63 -2.36
CA LEU A 141 -0.93 7.29 -1.43
C LEU A 141 -0.96 6.56 -0.09
N GLY A 142 -1.21 7.31 0.96
CA GLY A 142 -1.76 6.82 2.21
C GLY A 142 -3.16 7.37 2.43
N PHE A 143 -3.91 6.76 3.33
CA PHE A 143 -5.26 7.18 3.66
C PHE A 143 -5.39 7.34 5.17
N LEU A 144 -5.51 8.59 5.61
CA LEU A 144 -5.73 8.95 7.01
C LEU A 144 -7.22 8.79 7.32
N VAL A 145 -7.52 7.96 8.29
CA VAL A 145 -8.89 7.79 8.79
C VAL A 145 -9.13 8.85 9.86
N GLU A 146 -10.00 9.78 9.55
CA GLU A 146 -10.32 10.93 10.40
C GLU A 146 -10.78 10.49 11.79
N ASP A 147 -10.51 11.31 12.81
CA ASP A 147 -10.78 11.13 14.24
C ASP A 147 -9.95 10.06 14.96
N ARG A 148 -9.17 9.25 14.23
CA ARG A 148 -8.47 8.09 14.82
C ARG A 148 -6.97 8.17 14.83
N SER A 149 -6.41 9.20 14.24
CA SER A 149 -4.95 9.31 14.09
C SER A 149 -4.34 8.02 13.52
N THR A 150 -5.11 7.37 12.61
CA THR A 150 -4.74 6.11 11.97
C THR A 150 -4.57 6.31 10.48
N VAL A 151 -3.44 5.88 9.93
CA VAL A 151 -3.16 5.94 8.50
C VAL A 151 -2.93 4.54 7.92
N VAL A 152 -3.51 4.29 6.74
CA VAL A 152 -3.19 3.14 5.89
C VAL A 152 -2.16 3.59 4.88
N VAL A 153 -0.95 3.02 4.88
CA VAL A 153 0.20 3.56 4.14
C VAL A 153 0.66 2.72 2.96
N GLY A 154 0.01 1.58 2.73
CA GLY A 154 0.35 0.71 1.59
C GLY A 154 1.84 0.42 1.47
N ALA A 155 2.37 0.62 0.27
CA ALA A 155 3.76 0.30 -0.07
C ALA A 155 4.79 1.24 0.57
N ALA A 156 4.40 2.39 1.12
CA ALA A 156 5.33 3.27 1.83
C ALA A 156 5.91 2.60 3.07
N LEU A 157 5.16 1.68 3.70
CA LEU A 157 5.64 0.84 4.79
C LEU A 157 5.18 -0.60 4.58
N PRO A 158 5.98 -1.47 3.94
CA PRO A 158 5.60 -2.86 3.70
C PRO A 158 5.30 -3.64 4.98
N ARG A 159 6.13 -3.49 6.00
CA ARG A 159 5.98 -4.05 7.35
C ARG A 159 6.80 -3.23 8.34
N ALA A 160 6.51 -3.36 9.61
CA ALA A 160 7.27 -2.69 10.67
C ALA A 160 8.77 -3.04 10.68
N ASP A 161 9.12 -4.24 10.23
CA ASP A 161 10.46 -4.83 10.28
C ASP A 161 11.09 -5.05 8.89
N LEU A 162 10.44 -4.60 7.80
CA LEU A 162 10.94 -4.76 6.43
C LEU A 162 10.89 -3.44 5.69
N PRO A 163 12.03 -2.99 5.12
CA PRO A 163 12.08 -1.78 4.32
C PRO A 163 11.37 -1.96 2.98
N ALA A 164 10.90 -0.85 2.41
CA ALA A 164 10.28 -0.84 1.10
C ALA A 164 11.30 -1.17 0.00
N ARG A 165 10.82 -1.72 -1.10
CA ARG A 165 11.59 -1.91 -2.32
C ARG A 165 11.54 -0.63 -3.15
N LEU A 166 12.70 -0.19 -3.60
CA LEU A 166 12.87 1.02 -4.42
C LEU A 166 13.63 0.73 -5.73
N ASP A 167 13.77 -0.55 -6.08
CA ASP A 167 14.36 -1.01 -7.34
C ASP A 167 13.30 -1.16 -8.46
N LEU A 168 12.11 -0.61 -8.26
CA LEU A 168 10.99 -0.71 -9.17
C LEU A 168 10.96 0.45 -10.17
N PRO A 169 10.45 0.25 -11.40
CA PRO A 169 10.26 1.34 -12.35
C PRO A 169 9.42 2.47 -11.76
N GLY A 170 9.96 3.70 -11.80
CA GLY A 170 9.33 4.89 -11.24
C GLY A 170 9.46 5.04 -9.72
N ALA A 171 10.22 4.16 -9.05
CA ALA A 171 10.54 4.37 -7.64
C ALA A 171 11.59 5.48 -7.46
N SER A 172 11.49 6.18 -6.34
CA SER A 172 12.38 7.28 -5.96
C SER A 172 12.74 7.17 -4.48
N LEU A 173 14.01 6.96 -4.19
CA LEU A 173 14.50 6.89 -2.81
C LEU A 173 14.31 8.24 -2.09
N LEU A 174 14.56 9.34 -2.78
CA LEU A 174 14.43 10.69 -2.22
C LEU A 174 12.96 10.98 -1.82
N ASP A 175 12.02 10.68 -2.72
CA ASP A 175 10.59 10.86 -2.44
C ASP A 175 10.12 9.93 -1.32
N HIS A 176 10.69 8.72 -1.25
CA HIS A 176 10.35 7.78 -0.19
C HIS A 176 10.78 8.28 1.19
N VAL A 177 11.99 8.83 1.31
CA VAL A 177 12.45 9.46 2.56
C VAL A 177 11.55 10.64 2.93
N ALA A 178 11.20 11.49 1.97
CA ALA A 178 10.29 12.60 2.19
C ALA A 178 8.91 12.13 2.67
N SER A 179 8.36 11.07 2.07
CA SER A 179 7.07 10.45 2.45
C SER A 179 7.09 9.90 3.87
N LEU A 180 8.13 9.17 4.25
CA LEU A 180 8.28 8.65 5.62
C LEU A 180 8.46 9.79 6.64
N THR A 181 9.22 10.84 6.28
CA THR A 181 9.40 12.03 7.12
C THR A 181 8.07 12.77 7.29
N ARG A 182 7.25 12.86 6.24
CA ARG A 182 5.90 13.39 6.32
C ARG A 182 5.05 12.61 7.33
N LEU A 183 5.07 11.28 7.28
CA LEU A 183 4.35 10.45 8.25
C LEU A 183 4.81 10.70 9.69
N LEU A 184 6.11 10.92 9.91
CA LEU A 184 6.65 11.28 11.25
C LEU A 184 6.15 12.63 11.77
N SER A 185 5.76 13.55 10.87
CA SER A 185 5.24 14.86 11.25
C SER A 185 3.76 14.84 11.66
N LEU A 186 3.08 13.72 11.48
CA LEU A 186 1.69 13.53 11.86
C LEU A 186 1.59 12.94 13.29
N ASP A 187 0.54 13.31 14.01
CA ASP A 187 0.24 12.75 15.34
C ASP A 187 -0.52 11.43 15.19
N LEU A 188 0.22 10.37 14.83
CA LEU A 188 -0.33 9.06 14.56
C LEU A 188 -0.35 8.16 15.80
N GLU A 189 -1.51 7.60 16.09
CA GLU A 189 -1.71 6.54 17.08
C GLU A 189 -1.59 5.13 16.46
N ALA A 190 -1.85 5.00 15.16
CA ALA A 190 -1.72 3.74 14.46
C ALA A 190 -1.34 3.91 12.99
N VAL A 191 -0.55 2.94 12.49
CA VAL A 191 -0.20 2.80 11.08
C VAL A 191 -0.57 1.40 10.63
N VAL A 192 -1.34 1.31 9.53
CA VAL A 192 -1.62 0.04 8.86
C VAL A 192 -0.65 -0.11 7.70
N PRO A 193 0.35 -1.02 7.82
CA PRO A 193 1.32 -1.26 6.77
C PRO A 193 0.70 -2.07 5.63
N MET A 194 1.44 -2.21 4.52
CA MET A 194 1.03 -3.09 3.42
C MET A 194 0.64 -4.49 3.92
N ARG A 195 1.41 -5.07 4.83
CA ARG A 195 1.20 -6.43 5.34
C ARG A 195 1.43 -6.51 6.84
N GLY A 196 0.85 -7.54 7.43
CA GLY A 196 1.00 -7.78 8.86
C GLY A 196 0.05 -6.94 9.72
N PRO A 197 0.21 -6.96 11.04
CA PRO A 197 -0.65 -6.25 11.97
C PRO A 197 -0.47 -4.73 11.88
N ALA A 198 -1.48 -3.98 12.30
CA ALA A 198 -1.34 -2.55 12.52
C ALA A 198 -0.32 -2.28 13.65
N ILE A 199 0.54 -1.31 13.41
CA ILE A 199 1.48 -0.76 14.39
C ILE A 199 0.67 0.20 15.25
N ARG A 200 0.67 0.02 16.56
CA ARG A 200 -0.21 0.77 17.48
C ARG A 200 0.57 1.41 18.61
N GLY A 201 0.06 2.57 19.05
CA GLY A 201 0.66 3.42 20.10
C GLY A 201 1.62 4.44 19.50
N ALA A 202 1.40 5.73 19.81
CA ALA A 202 2.12 6.86 19.21
C ALA A 202 3.64 6.71 19.32
N GLN A 203 4.15 6.27 20.48
CA GLN A 203 5.58 6.06 20.67
C GLN A 203 6.11 4.96 19.75
N HIS A 204 5.45 3.80 19.70
CA HIS A 204 5.88 2.68 18.84
C HIS A 204 5.79 3.00 17.35
N VAL A 205 4.74 3.71 16.93
CA VAL A 205 4.62 4.22 15.56
C VAL A 205 5.81 5.11 15.21
N ARG A 206 6.13 6.07 16.09
CA ARG A 206 7.27 6.98 15.90
C ARG A 206 8.59 6.21 15.83
N GLU A 207 8.84 5.27 16.72
CA GLU A 207 10.04 4.43 16.73
C GLU A 207 10.21 3.65 15.41
N VAL A 208 9.13 3.01 14.91
CA VAL A 208 9.15 2.27 13.64
C VAL A 208 9.42 3.22 12.47
N LEU A 209 8.70 4.33 12.37
CA LEU A 209 8.89 5.28 11.27
C LEU A 209 10.29 5.91 11.29
N THR A 210 10.80 6.30 12.46
CA THR A 210 12.14 6.85 12.62
C THR A 210 13.19 5.86 12.14
N ARG A 211 13.08 4.60 12.54
CA ARG A 211 13.98 3.53 12.10
C ARG A 211 13.98 3.35 10.58
N HIS A 212 12.83 3.47 9.92
CA HIS A 212 12.74 3.38 8.46
C HIS A 212 13.36 4.63 7.79
N VAL A 213 13.10 5.82 8.34
CA VAL A 213 13.73 7.07 7.83
C VAL A 213 15.24 6.99 7.93
N GLU A 214 15.79 6.64 9.10
CA GLU A 214 17.23 6.50 9.31
C GLU A 214 17.86 5.49 8.37
N HIS A 215 17.17 4.35 8.15
CA HIS A 215 17.61 3.35 7.20
C HIS A 215 17.75 3.92 5.78
N PHE A 216 16.71 4.59 5.27
CA PHE A 216 16.75 5.10 3.90
C PHE A 216 17.64 6.33 3.74
N GLN A 217 17.80 7.16 4.77
CA GLN A 217 18.79 8.23 4.81
C GLN A 217 20.21 7.67 4.72
N SER A 218 20.51 6.63 5.49
CA SER A 218 21.79 5.93 5.42
C SER A 218 22.04 5.31 4.04
N VAL A 219 21.01 4.79 3.37
CA VAL A 219 21.12 4.31 1.98
C VAL A 219 21.46 5.45 1.00
N LEU A 220 20.90 6.65 1.21
CA LEU A 220 21.24 7.84 0.41
C LEU A 220 22.69 8.27 0.61
N GLU A 221 23.20 8.25 1.85
CA GLU A 221 24.56 8.66 2.19
C GLU A 221 25.61 7.67 1.69
N ASP A 222 25.31 6.37 1.75
CA ASP A 222 26.22 5.27 1.37
C ASP A 222 26.01 4.76 -0.07
N GLU A 223 25.55 5.61 -0.98
CA GLU A 223 25.33 5.27 -2.39
C GLU A 223 24.45 4.02 -2.60
N GLY A 224 23.50 3.79 -1.73
CA GLY A 224 22.56 2.68 -1.81
C GLY A 224 23.01 1.41 -1.09
N ARG A 225 24.05 1.46 -0.29
CA ARG A 225 24.45 0.33 0.55
C ARG A 225 23.51 0.13 1.73
N LYS A 226 23.18 -1.13 2.00
CA LYS A 226 22.32 -1.47 3.12
C LYS A 226 23.09 -1.35 4.44
N PRO A 227 22.55 -0.63 5.45
CA PRO A 227 23.11 -0.63 6.80
C PRO A 227 23.12 -2.03 7.43
N ARG A 228 24.10 -2.31 8.27
CA ARG A 228 24.17 -3.56 9.02
C ARG A 228 22.95 -3.73 9.93
N GLY A 229 22.50 -4.95 10.08
CA GLY A 229 21.41 -5.30 11.03
C GLY A 229 19.99 -5.20 10.51
N TRP A 230 19.78 -4.73 9.28
CA TRP A 230 18.45 -4.77 8.64
C TRP A 230 18.30 -6.01 7.76
N ALA A 231 17.12 -6.62 7.83
CA ALA A 231 16.74 -7.65 6.89
C ALA A 231 16.62 -7.08 5.47
N ARG A 232 16.93 -7.89 4.47
CA ARG A 232 16.65 -7.53 3.09
C ARG A 232 15.15 -7.45 2.86
N PRO A 233 14.67 -6.57 1.96
CA PRO A 233 13.27 -6.58 1.56
C PRO A 233 12.87 -7.95 1.04
N ALA A 234 11.69 -8.41 1.43
CA ALA A 234 11.16 -9.64 0.88
C ALA A 234 10.95 -9.52 -0.63
N PRO A 235 11.17 -10.58 -1.41
CA PRO A 235 10.79 -10.60 -2.81
C PRO A 235 9.32 -10.23 -2.98
N SER A 236 9.02 -9.43 -3.97
CA SER A 236 7.63 -9.03 -4.26
C SER A 236 6.89 -10.04 -5.12
N ALA A 237 7.62 -10.92 -5.79
CA ALA A 237 7.08 -11.96 -6.64
C ALA A 237 7.55 -13.34 -6.19
N LEU A 238 6.78 -14.35 -6.56
CA LEU A 238 7.03 -15.73 -6.16
C LEU A 238 8.33 -16.28 -6.73
N TRP A 239 8.50 -16.21 -8.03
CA TRP A 239 9.59 -16.82 -8.77
C TRP A 239 10.33 -15.87 -9.69
N LEU A 240 9.73 -14.76 -10.02
CA LEU A 240 10.40 -13.67 -10.73
C LEU A 240 10.93 -12.70 -9.70
N THR A 241 11.88 -13.16 -8.92
CA THR A 241 12.53 -12.31 -7.92
C THR A 241 13.30 -11.21 -8.64
N PRO A 242 12.83 -9.97 -8.58
CA PRO A 242 13.61 -8.86 -9.10
C PRO A 242 14.93 -8.77 -8.34
N ARG A 243 15.85 -8.04 -8.89
CA ARG A 243 17.11 -7.78 -8.18
C ARG A 243 16.81 -7.22 -6.81
N ASP A 244 17.53 -7.70 -5.82
CA ASP A 244 17.56 -7.09 -4.51
C ASP A 244 17.94 -5.60 -4.68
N PRO A 245 17.17 -4.63 -4.15
CA PRO A 245 17.52 -3.21 -4.22
C PRO A 245 18.84 -2.91 -3.53
N TRP A 246 19.29 -3.80 -2.67
CA TRP A 246 20.54 -3.66 -1.96
C TRP A 246 21.70 -4.29 -2.72
N PRO A 247 22.87 -3.66 -2.77
CA PRO A 247 24.08 -4.31 -3.24
C PRO A 247 24.28 -5.61 -2.48
N LEU A 248 24.61 -6.68 -3.19
CA LEU A 248 25.02 -7.91 -2.54
C LEU A 248 26.29 -7.56 -1.74
N GLU A 249 26.28 -7.81 -0.43
CA GLU A 249 27.53 -7.80 0.33
C GLU A 249 28.49 -8.78 -0.37
N GLU A 250 29.68 -8.33 -0.72
CA GLU A 250 30.72 -9.24 -1.15
C GLU A 250 30.85 -10.28 -0.05
N ARG A 251 30.51 -11.53 -0.36
CA ARG A 251 30.77 -12.62 0.55
C ARG A 251 32.27 -12.58 0.79
N GLU A 252 32.69 -12.28 2.00
CA GLU A 252 34.05 -12.54 2.42
C GLU A 252 34.33 -13.99 2.02
N GLN A 253 35.14 -14.17 0.99
CA GLN A 253 35.62 -15.51 0.64
C GLN A 253 36.37 -15.99 1.87
N PRO A 254 36.03 -17.16 2.42
CA PRO A 254 36.82 -17.68 3.50
C PRO A 254 38.25 -17.77 2.96
N SER A 255 39.15 -17.06 3.62
CA SER A 255 40.57 -17.13 3.35
C SER A 255 41.00 -18.59 3.41
N ALA A 256 41.50 -19.10 2.28
CA ALA A 256 42.01 -20.45 2.14
C ALA A 256 43.20 -20.70 3.05
#